data_b40d433eed49057a3d6f0bfb3b4a7d4f
#
_entry.id   b40d433eed49057a3d6f0bfb3b4a7d4f
#
_cell.length_a   1.000
_cell.length_b   1.000
_cell.length_c   1.000
_cell.angle_alpha   90.00
_cell.angle_beta   90.00
_cell.angle_gamma   90.00
#
_symmetry.space_group_name_H-M   'P 1'
#
loop_
_entity.id
_entity.type
_entity.pdbx_description
1 polymer ?
#
loop_
_entity_poly.entity_id
_entity_poly.type
_entity_poly.pdbx_seq_one_letter_code
_entity_poly.pdbx_strand_id
1 'polypeptide(L)'
;MAITPLNNRSINRSDTASSGQLWTATSATASDFQAVSAGKIGQVLQATFTGTQTIDAATTWTDVTSLSQAITPAATSSKVLIIWSVNVGSSSDAATRLLRTTTAIAVGDAASARGQASTDGSARNNAEAITHTMMWLDSPSTTSATTYKIQAVGGSTTINMSDNDSDSFDYYRTVSTLTVMEVLA
;
A
#
# COMPACT_ATOMS: atom_id res chain seq x y z
N MET A 1 59.92 -1.14 -10.46
CA MET A 1 58.94 -1.02 -9.37
C MET A 1 58.42 -2.42 -9.04
N ALA A 2 58.80 -3.01 -7.91
CA ALA A 2 58.43 -4.36 -7.59
C ALA A 2 56.97 -4.35 -7.10
N ILE A 3 56.10 -5.07 -7.78
CA ILE A 3 54.73 -5.32 -7.31
C ILE A 3 54.83 -6.29 -6.16
N THR A 4 54.60 -5.82 -4.96
CA THR A 4 54.49 -6.73 -3.79
C THR A 4 53.23 -7.51 -3.98
N PRO A 5 53.30 -8.85 -4.16
CA PRO A 5 52.09 -9.64 -4.26
C PRO A 5 51.29 -9.49 -2.97
N LEU A 6 50.01 -9.21 -3.06
CA LEU A 6 49.07 -9.31 -1.95
C LEU A 6 49.11 -10.75 -1.44
N ASN A 7 49.83 -10.98 -0.33
CA ASN A 7 49.80 -12.31 0.28
C ASN A 7 48.50 -12.51 1.05
N ASN A 8 48.07 -13.76 1.22
CA ASN A 8 46.87 -14.12 1.94
C ASN A 8 46.79 -13.60 3.40
N ARG A 9 47.82 -12.94 3.91
CA ARG A 9 47.84 -12.29 5.22
C ARG A 9 47.31 -10.86 5.20
N SER A 10 47.20 -10.26 4.01
CA SER A 10 46.60 -8.92 3.85
C SER A 10 45.05 -8.94 3.93
N ILE A 11 44.47 -10.13 3.81
CA ILE A 11 43.03 -10.37 4.03
C ILE A 11 42.94 -11.07 5.38
N ASN A 12 42.41 -10.39 6.38
CA ASN A 12 42.17 -10.98 7.69
C ASN A 12 41.14 -12.10 7.56
N ARG A 13 41.60 -13.34 7.54
CA ARG A 13 40.73 -14.52 7.45
C ARG A 13 40.09 -14.92 8.77
N SER A 14 40.42 -14.22 9.85
CA SER A 14 39.82 -14.48 11.18
C SER A 14 38.42 -13.88 11.29
N ASP A 15 38.09 -12.94 10.41
CA ASP A 15 36.73 -12.39 10.35
C ASP A 15 35.88 -13.33 9.50
N THR A 16 35.18 -14.22 10.15
CA THR A 16 34.21 -15.10 9.49
C THR A 16 33.04 -14.25 8.96
N ALA A 17 32.96 -14.12 7.64
CA ALA A 17 31.80 -13.54 7.01
C ALA A 17 30.54 -14.29 7.46
N SER A 18 29.61 -13.58 8.03
CA SER A 18 28.26 -14.10 8.23
C SER A 18 27.49 -14.11 6.90
N SER A 19 26.53 -15.00 6.76
CA SER A 19 25.68 -15.04 5.57
C SER A 19 25.06 -13.65 5.34
N GLY A 20 25.13 -13.15 4.10
CA GLY A 20 24.58 -11.85 3.70
C GLY A 20 25.52 -10.65 3.89
N GLN A 21 26.80 -10.86 4.24
CA GLN A 21 27.79 -9.78 4.27
C GLN A 21 28.54 -9.65 2.94
N LEU A 22 28.88 -8.42 2.58
CA LEU A 22 29.73 -8.08 1.45
C LEU A 22 31.06 -7.51 1.92
N TRP A 23 32.13 -7.83 1.19
CA TRP A 23 33.44 -7.19 1.37
C TRP A 23 33.39 -5.79 0.76
N THR A 24 33.45 -4.78 1.58
CA THR A 24 33.33 -3.36 1.16
C THR A 24 34.51 -2.55 1.64
N ALA A 25 34.92 -1.54 0.84
CA ALA A 25 35.85 -0.54 1.30
C ALA A 25 35.18 0.33 2.36
N THR A 26 35.75 0.37 3.55
CA THR A 26 35.27 1.18 4.69
C THR A 26 35.98 2.52 4.79
N SER A 27 37.14 2.65 4.10
CA SER A 27 37.88 3.89 3.91
C SER A 27 38.80 3.77 2.69
N ALA A 28 39.58 4.79 2.38
CA ALA A 28 40.59 4.76 1.31
C ALA A 28 41.68 3.70 1.54
N THR A 29 41.86 3.22 2.76
CA THR A 29 42.93 2.30 3.17
C THR A 29 42.44 1.05 3.92
N ALA A 30 41.14 0.90 4.12
CA ALA A 30 40.56 -0.22 4.85
C ALA A 30 39.36 -0.82 4.11
N SER A 31 39.18 -2.12 4.28
CA SER A 31 38.00 -2.85 3.81
C SER A 31 37.63 -3.93 4.83
N ASP A 32 36.37 -4.26 4.95
CA ASP A 32 35.83 -5.22 5.91
C ASP A 32 34.55 -5.85 5.39
N PHE A 33 34.12 -6.95 6.02
CA PHE A 33 32.81 -7.54 5.76
C PHE A 33 31.72 -6.69 6.40
N GLN A 34 30.87 -6.11 5.58
CA GLN A 34 29.75 -5.30 6.00
C GLN A 34 28.45 -6.00 5.74
N ALA A 35 27.49 -5.84 6.65
CA ALA A 35 26.13 -6.26 6.35
C ALA A 35 25.64 -5.56 5.09
N VAL A 36 25.06 -6.31 4.16
CA VAL A 36 24.36 -5.70 3.02
C VAL A 36 23.28 -4.80 3.60
N SER A 37 23.36 -3.52 3.29
CA SER A 37 22.23 -2.61 3.60
C SER A 37 20.98 -3.20 2.97
N ALA A 38 20.05 -3.67 3.77
CA ALA A 38 18.75 -4.12 3.26
C ALA A 38 18.15 -2.99 2.41
N GLY A 39 17.53 -3.34 1.29
CA GLY A 39 16.76 -2.37 0.51
C GLY A 39 15.77 -1.65 1.42
N LYS A 40 15.41 -0.43 1.07
CA LYS A 40 14.45 0.36 1.87
C LYS A 40 13.04 -0.23 1.90
N ILE A 41 12.72 -1.21 1.06
CA ILE A 41 11.45 -1.92 1.05
C ILE A 41 11.63 -3.27 1.74
N GLY A 42 10.88 -3.47 2.82
CA GLY A 42 10.80 -4.71 3.57
C GLY A 42 9.72 -5.64 3.01
N GLN A 43 8.58 -5.71 3.66
CA GLN A 43 7.45 -6.52 3.22
C GLN A 43 6.66 -5.81 2.11
N VAL A 44 6.14 -6.59 1.15
CA VAL A 44 5.16 -6.13 0.15
C VAL A 44 4.00 -7.11 0.15
N LEU A 45 2.81 -6.64 0.50
CA LEU A 45 1.60 -7.44 0.62
C LEU A 45 0.48 -6.77 -0.16
N GLN A 46 -0.37 -7.58 -0.81
CA GLN A 46 -1.48 -7.06 -1.61
C GLN A 46 -2.76 -7.85 -1.32
N ALA A 47 -3.84 -7.11 -1.14
CA ALA A 47 -5.20 -7.61 -1.18
C ALA A 47 -5.83 -7.25 -2.53
N THR A 48 -6.61 -8.18 -3.08
CA THR A 48 -7.25 -8.03 -4.40
C THR A 48 -8.72 -8.40 -4.29
N PHE A 49 -9.58 -7.61 -4.91
CA PHE A 49 -10.99 -7.90 -5.05
C PHE A 49 -11.38 -7.95 -6.53
N THR A 50 -11.80 -9.13 -6.99
CA THR A 50 -12.22 -9.42 -8.37
C THR A 50 -13.73 -9.58 -8.52
N GLY A 51 -14.45 -9.70 -7.40
CA GLY A 51 -15.90 -9.74 -7.38
C GLY A 51 -16.53 -8.35 -7.55
N THR A 52 -17.83 -8.29 -7.40
CA THR A 52 -18.59 -7.04 -7.30
C THR A 52 -19.21 -6.91 -5.91
N GLN A 53 -19.42 -5.66 -5.48
CA GLN A 53 -20.11 -5.36 -4.23
C GLN A 53 -20.98 -4.12 -4.43
N THR A 54 -22.26 -4.25 -4.17
CA THR A 54 -23.18 -3.10 -4.14
C THR A 54 -23.09 -2.44 -2.77
N ILE A 55 -22.98 -1.12 -2.76
CA ILE A 55 -23.01 -0.26 -1.58
C ILE A 55 -24.16 0.70 -1.82
N ASP A 56 -25.26 0.49 -1.11
CA ASP A 56 -26.44 1.37 -1.15
C ASP A 56 -26.58 2.09 0.19
N ALA A 57 -25.58 2.93 0.46
CA ALA A 57 -25.45 3.63 1.74
C ALA A 57 -24.90 5.04 1.51
N ALA A 58 -25.78 5.99 1.24
CA ALA A 58 -25.41 7.37 0.90
C ALA A 58 -24.63 8.10 2.02
N THR A 59 -24.75 7.65 3.27
CA THR A 59 -24.12 8.33 4.44
C THR A 59 -23.35 7.39 5.35
N THR A 60 -23.36 6.08 5.09
CA THR A 60 -22.70 5.08 5.94
C THR A 60 -21.52 4.46 5.24
N TRP A 61 -20.34 4.63 5.81
CA TRP A 61 -19.11 4.02 5.31
C TRP A 61 -19.14 2.50 5.46
N THR A 62 -18.95 1.79 4.36
CA THR A 62 -19.00 0.33 4.27
C THR A 62 -17.63 -0.21 3.85
N ASP A 63 -17.16 -1.26 4.52
CA ASP A 63 -15.90 -1.92 4.14
C ASP A 63 -16.01 -2.51 2.72
N VAL A 64 -15.03 -2.23 1.87
CA VAL A 64 -14.95 -2.88 0.55
C VAL A 64 -14.42 -4.29 0.78
N THR A 65 -15.21 -5.28 0.35
CA THR A 65 -14.91 -6.70 0.50
C THR A 65 -13.50 -7.03 0.01
N SER A 66 -12.78 -7.84 0.78
CA SER A 66 -11.42 -8.28 0.49
C SER A 66 -10.34 -7.19 0.39
N LEU A 67 -10.67 -5.90 0.44
CA LEU A 67 -9.65 -4.84 0.46
C LEU A 67 -9.25 -4.48 1.90
N SER A 68 -8.70 -5.49 2.56
CA SER A 68 -8.15 -5.40 3.92
C SER A 68 -6.85 -6.19 3.99
N GLN A 69 -5.76 -5.53 4.39
CA GLN A 69 -4.44 -6.15 4.46
C GLN A 69 -3.72 -5.78 5.76
N ALA A 70 -3.31 -6.81 6.49
CA ALA A 70 -2.47 -6.63 7.67
C ALA A 70 -0.99 -6.67 7.29
N ILE A 71 -0.18 -5.85 7.98
CA ILE A 71 1.28 -5.84 7.90
C ILE A 71 1.85 -5.69 9.30
N THR A 72 2.99 -6.34 9.57
CA THR A 72 3.69 -6.26 10.86
C THR A 72 5.03 -5.59 10.63
N PRO A 73 5.17 -4.29 10.94
CA PRO A 73 6.43 -3.58 10.74
C PRO A 73 7.58 -4.17 11.57
N ALA A 74 8.76 -4.22 11.00
CA ALA A 74 9.96 -4.77 11.67
C ALA A 74 10.49 -3.85 12.77
N ALA A 75 10.23 -2.54 12.68
CA ALA A 75 10.62 -1.54 13.67
C ALA A 75 9.54 -0.47 13.86
N THR A 76 9.51 0.15 15.03
CA THR A 76 8.59 1.28 15.32
C THR A 76 8.90 2.52 14.47
N SER A 77 10.11 2.62 13.93
CA SER A 77 10.53 3.68 13.00
C SER A 77 10.17 3.39 11.54
N SER A 78 9.81 2.13 11.21
CA SER A 78 9.34 1.80 9.86
C SER A 78 8.07 2.55 9.50
N LYS A 79 7.95 2.92 8.25
CA LYS A 79 6.72 3.48 7.67
C LYS A 79 6.02 2.44 6.82
N VAL A 80 4.76 2.66 6.54
CA VAL A 80 4.00 1.82 5.62
C VAL A 80 3.52 2.68 4.46
N LEU A 81 3.91 2.31 3.24
CA LEU A 81 3.41 2.89 2.01
C LEU A 81 2.18 2.09 1.58
N ILE A 82 1.06 2.76 1.47
CA ILE A 82 -0.22 2.20 1.06
C ILE A 82 -0.55 2.74 -0.32
N ILE A 83 -0.89 1.86 -1.26
CA ILE A 83 -1.38 2.21 -2.59
C ILE A 83 -2.68 1.44 -2.81
N TRP A 84 -3.72 2.13 -3.21
CA TRP A 84 -4.96 1.45 -3.62
C TRP A 84 -5.50 1.97 -4.94
N SER A 85 -6.23 1.09 -5.58
CA SER A 85 -7.00 1.37 -6.79
C SER A 85 -8.35 0.67 -6.63
N VAL A 86 -9.42 1.44 -6.54
CA VAL A 86 -10.79 0.94 -6.38
C VAL A 86 -11.63 1.47 -7.53
N ASN A 87 -12.21 0.56 -8.31
CA ASN A 87 -13.09 0.93 -9.41
C ASN A 87 -14.52 1.03 -8.90
N VAL A 88 -15.13 2.18 -9.09
CA VAL A 88 -16.43 2.56 -8.53
C VAL A 88 -17.36 3.00 -9.65
N GLY A 89 -18.42 2.25 -9.87
CA GLY A 89 -19.57 2.68 -10.66
C GLY A 89 -20.62 3.28 -9.72
N SER A 90 -21.14 4.46 -10.03
CA SER A 90 -22.16 5.09 -9.22
C SER A 90 -22.94 6.11 -10.05
N SER A 91 -24.28 6.09 -9.91
CA SER A 91 -25.17 7.12 -10.47
C SER A 91 -25.28 8.35 -9.56
N SER A 92 -24.72 8.29 -8.37
CA SER A 92 -24.69 9.38 -7.39
C SER A 92 -23.27 9.67 -6.91
N ASP A 93 -23.12 10.57 -5.95
CA ASP A 93 -21.81 10.84 -5.36
C ASP A 93 -21.30 9.61 -4.61
N ALA A 94 -20.03 9.27 -4.85
CA ALA A 94 -19.34 8.17 -4.20
C ALA A 94 -17.95 8.60 -3.75
N ALA A 95 -17.52 8.08 -2.61
CA ALA A 95 -16.20 8.37 -2.06
C ALA A 95 -15.56 7.12 -1.45
N THR A 96 -14.22 7.12 -1.39
CA THR A 96 -13.47 6.08 -0.66
C THR A 96 -12.57 6.71 0.40
N ARG A 97 -12.28 5.93 1.44
CA ARG A 97 -11.33 6.32 2.49
C ARG A 97 -10.48 5.14 2.96
N LEU A 98 -9.27 5.47 3.40
CA LEU A 98 -8.35 4.54 4.03
C LEU A 98 -8.55 4.52 5.54
N LEU A 99 -8.58 3.32 6.11
CA LEU A 99 -8.51 3.11 7.56
C LEU A 99 -7.21 2.41 7.93
N ARG A 100 -6.63 2.86 9.05
CA ARG A 100 -5.68 2.09 9.85
C ARG A 100 -6.44 1.51 11.04
N THR A 101 -6.62 0.20 11.04
CA THR A 101 -7.47 -0.53 12.00
C THR A 101 -8.92 -0.02 11.97
N THR A 102 -9.28 0.92 12.82
CA THR A 102 -10.62 1.54 12.91
C THR A 102 -10.58 3.05 12.65
N THR A 103 -9.40 3.64 12.56
CA THR A 103 -9.22 5.08 12.43
C THR A 103 -9.06 5.46 10.96
N ALA A 104 -9.88 6.36 10.47
CA ALA A 104 -9.71 6.94 9.14
C ALA A 104 -8.44 7.78 9.11
N ILE A 105 -7.59 7.54 8.12
CA ILE A 105 -6.36 8.27 7.85
C ILE A 105 -6.33 8.73 6.40
N ALA A 106 -5.43 9.62 6.05
CA ALA A 106 -5.34 10.15 4.67
C ALA A 106 -6.67 10.75 4.18
N VAL A 107 -7.41 11.41 5.06
CA VAL A 107 -8.67 12.09 4.73
C VAL A 107 -8.50 13.60 4.79
N GLY A 108 -9.34 14.33 4.06
CA GLY A 108 -9.35 15.79 4.08
C GLY A 108 -9.71 16.36 5.46
N ASP A 109 -9.40 17.63 5.68
CA ASP A 109 -9.73 18.32 6.92
C ASP A 109 -11.24 18.39 7.16
N ALA A 110 -11.63 18.37 8.42
CA ALA A 110 -13.04 18.52 8.80
C ALA A 110 -13.57 19.92 8.41
N ALA A 111 -14.70 19.96 7.75
CA ALA A 111 -15.31 21.22 7.29
C ALA A 111 -16.84 21.16 7.43
N SER A 112 -17.37 21.67 8.54
CA SER A 112 -18.81 21.72 8.82
C SER A 112 -19.50 20.36 8.61
N ALA A 113 -20.50 20.27 7.73
CA ALA A 113 -21.25 19.04 7.45
C ALA A 113 -20.65 18.16 6.33
N ARG A 114 -19.49 18.52 5.79
CA ARG A 114 -18.86 17.74 4.70
C ARG A 114 -18.27 16.45 5.25
N GLY A 115 -18.52 15.33 4.57
CA GLY A 115 -17.85 14.07 4.85
C GLY A 115 -16.35 14.15 4.58
N GLN A 116 -15.55 13.50 5.41
CA GLN A 116 -14.10 13.37 5.18
C GLN A 116 -13.83 12.09 4.39
N ALA A 117 -13.19 12.23 3.24
CA ALA A 117 -12.82 11.14 2.35
C ALA A 117 -11.35 11.23 1.95
N SER A 118 -10.79 10.13 1.48
CA SER A 118 -9.47 10.11 0.85
C SER A 118 -9.55 10.47 -0.63
N THR A 119 -10.57 9.95 -1.31
CA THR A 119 -10.89 10.26 -2.70
C THR A 119 -12.39 10.38 -2.87
N ASP A 120 -12.81 11.20 -3.82
CA ASP A 120 -14.20 11.47 -4.14
C ASP A 120 -14.38 11.53 -5.66
N GLY A 121 -15.50 11.07 -6.13
CA GLY A 121 -15.92 11.15 -7.52
C GLY A 121 -16.96 10.09 -7.90
N SER A 122 -17.76 10.41 -8.91
CA SER A 122 -18.69 9.47 -9.51
C SER A 122 -18.82 9.73 -11.01
N ALA A 123 -19.08 8.70 -11.77
CA ALA A 123 -19.36 8.81 -13.20
C ALA A 123 -20.68 9.57 -13.48
N ARG A 124 -21.56 9.65 -12.49
CA ARG A 124 -22.90 10.27 -12.57
C ARG A 124 -23.76 9.75 -13.71
N ASN A 125 -23.39 8.63 -14.27
CA ASN A 125 -24.17 7.86 -15.22
C ASN A 125 -24.00 6.37 -14.93
N ASN A 126 -24.98 5.58 -15.30
CA ASN A 126 -25.01 4.16 -14.96
C ASN A 126 -24.07 3.30 -15.84
N ALA A 127 -23.47 3.89 -16.87
CA ALA A 127 -22.69 3.15 -17.87
C ALA A 127 -21.18 3.14 -17.59
N GLU A 128 -20.71 3.98 -16.67
CA GLU A 128 -19.28 4.18 -16.44
C GLU A 128 -18.89 3.80 -15.02
N ALA A 129 -17.62 3.41 -14.87
CA ALA A 129 -16.95 3.31 -13.59
C ALA A 129 -15.71 4.19 -13.59
N ILE A 130 -15.42 4.80 -12.47
CA ILE A 130 -14.20 5.59 -12.27
C ILE A 130 -13.28 4.90 -11.27
N THR A 131 -12.00 5.17 -11.40
CA THR A 131 -11.00 4.60 -10.50
C THR A 131 -10.63 5.59 -9.41
N HIS A 132 -10.89 5.24 -8.17
CA HIS A 132 -10.40 5.92 -6.98
C HIS A 132 -9.02 5.40 -6.65
N THR A 133 -8.00 6.21 -6.86
CA THR A 133 -6.59 5.83 -6.61
C THR A 133 -5.93 6.85 -5.71
N MET A 134 -5.16 6.36 -4.74
CA MET A 134 -4.34 7.22 -3.89
C MET A 134 -3.12 6.44 -3.39
N MET A 135 -2.08 7.17 -3.04
CA MET A 135 -0.89 6.70 -2.37
C MET A 135 -0.70 7.48 -1.07
N TRP A 136 -0.43 6.78 0.03
CA TRP A 136 -0.23 7.36 1.34
C TRP A 136 0.92 6.70 2.07
N LEU A 137 1.77 7.50 2.72
CA LEU A 137 2.86 7.01 3.56
C LEU A 137 2.48 7.24 5.03
N ASP A 138 2.14 6.15 5.71
CA ASP A 138 1.76 6.16 7.13
C ASP A 138 2.94 5.88 8.05
N SER A 139 2.85 6.37 9.29
CA SER A 139 3.79 6.10 10.38
C SER A 139 3.03 5.43 11.53
N PRO A 140 2.86 4.10 11.51
CA PRO A 140 2.07 3.39 12.52
C PRO A 140 2.73 3.36 13.90
N SER A 141 4.05 3.57 13.97
CA SER A 141 4.86 3.61 15.20
C SER A 141 4.69 2.37 16.08
N THR A 142 4.58 1.20 15.48
CA THR A 142 4.37 -0.09 16.16
C THR A 142 5.06 -1.23 15.42
N THR A 143 5.37 -2.29 16.15
CA THR A 143 5.79 -3.59 15.62
C THR A 143 4.68 -4.65 15.73
N SER A 144 3.48 -4.25 16.12
CA SER A 144 2.31 -5.13 16.13
C SER A 144 1.63 -5.14 14.76
N ALA A 145 0.93 -6.23 14.47
CA ALA A 145 0.14 -6.34 13.25
C ALA A 145 -0.86 -5.18 13.14
N THR A 146 -0.78 -4.44 12.05
CA THR A 146 -1.60 -3.27 11.75
C THR A 146 -2.37 -3.54 10.47
N THR A 147 -3.69 -3.44 10.53
CA THR A 147 -4.56 -3.68 9.37
C THR A 147 -4.91 -2.37 8.69
N TYR A 148 -4.69 -2.31 7.39
CA TYR A 148 -5.18 -1.25 6.51
C TYR A 148 -6.35 -1.77 5.69
N LYS A 149 -7.40 -0.97 5.55
CA LYS A 149 -8.57 -1.35 4.76
C LYS A 149 -9.21 -0.16 4.07
N ILE A 150 -9.94 -0.43 3.01
CA ILE A 150 -10.68 0.59 2.26
C ILE A 150 -12.15 0.50 2.63
N GLN A 151 -12.75 1.66 2.86
CA GLN A 151 -14.20 1.84 2.93
C GLN A 151 -14.67 2.69 1.76
N ALA A 152 -15.89 2.43 1.34
CA ALA A 152 -16.61 3.26 0.37
C ALA A 152 -17.95 3.71 0.93
N VAL A 153 -18.47 4.79 0.40
CA VAL A 153 -19.80 5.36 0.67
C VAL A 153 -20.37 5.88 -0.63
N GLY A 154 -21.69 5.78 -0.78
CA GLY A 154 -22.43 6.28 -1.94
C GLY A 154 -23.79 5.61 -2.06
N GLY A 155 -24.77 6.30 -2.61
CA GLY A 155 -26.03 5.69 -3.00
C GLY A 155 -25.89 5.07 -4.40
N SER A 156 -26.50 3.91 -4.64
CA SER A 156 -26.39 3.20 -5.93
C SER A 156 -24.95 3.08 -6.42
N THR A 157 -24.10 2.52 -5.60
CA THR A 157 -22.65 2.38 -5.87
C THR A 157 -22.29 0.91 -6.00
N THR A 158 -21.55 0.56 -7.06
CA THR A 158 -21.08 -0.81 -7.28
C THR A 158 -19.55 -0.81 -7.45
N ILE A 159 -18.87 -1.64 -6.70
CA ILE A 159 -17.42 -1.84 -6.81
C ILE A 159 -17.14 -2.83 -7.93
N ASN A 160 -16.11 -2.54 -8.75
CA ASN A 160 -15.62 -3.33 -9.88
C ASN A 160 -16.60 -3.50 -11.05
N MET A 161 -17.60 -2.66 -11.14
CA MET A 161 -18.54 -2.64 -12.24
C MET A 161 -19.14 -1.24 -12.36
N SER A 162 -19.67 -0.88 -13.53
CA SER A 162 -20.58 0.26 -13.64
C SER A 162 -21.86 0.01 -12.84
N ASP A 163 -22.63 1.06 -12.56
CA ASP A 163 -23.91 0.92 -11.84
C ASP A 163 -25.02 0.28 -12.71
N ASN A 164 -24.74 -0.03 -13.96
CA ASN A 164 -25.68 -0.67 -14.86
C ASN A 164 -25.64 -2.20 -14.70
N ASP A 165 -26.77 -2.79 -14.34
CA ASP A 165 -26.94 -4.24 -14.14
C ASP A 165 -27.03 -5.06 -15.44
N SER A 166 -26.94 -4.43 -16.60
CA SER A 166 -27.03 -5.15 -17.88
C SER A 166 -25.85 -6.10 -18.05
N ASP A 167 -26.12 -7.38 -18.24
CA ASP A 167 -25.11 -8.39 -18.59
C ASP A 167 -24.84 -8.29 -20.11
N SER A 168 -23.99 -7.35 -20.47
CA SER A 168 -23.61 -7.04 -21.85
C SER A 168 -22.11 -6.87 -21.96
N PHE A 169 -21.55 -7.17 -23.11
CA PHE A 169 -20.12 -7.00 -23.41
C PHE A 169 -19.64 -5.56 -23.27
N ASP A 170 -20.53 -4.57 -23.29
CA ASP A 170 -20.20 -3.16 -23.15
C ASP A 170 -19.97 -2.72 -21.71
N TYR A 171 -20.26 -3.57 -20.71
CA TYR A 171 -20.11 -3.29 -19.29
C TYR A 171 -19.06 -4.23 -18.65
N TYR A 172 -17.85 -3.71 -18.47
CA TYR A 172 -16.71 -4.49 -18.02
C TYR A 172 -16.70 -4.72 -16.52
N ARG A 173 -16.27 -5.90 -16.13
CA ARG A 173 -15.84 -6.23 -14.79
C ARG A 173 -14.37 -5.88 -14.63
N THR A 174 -14.05 -5.20 -13.55
CA THR A 174 -12.70 -4.71 -13.26
C THR A 174 -12.15 -5.35 -11.98
N VAL A 175 -10.96 -4.95 -11.57
CA VAL A 175 -10.31 -5.43 -10.35
C VAL A 175 -9.90 -4.23 -9.49
N SER A 176 -10.12 -4.36 -8.18
CA SER A 176 -9.62 -3.40 -7.20
C SER A 176 -8.52 -4.02 -6.35
N THR A 177 -7.54 -3.22 -5.97
CA THR A 177 -6.36 -3.67 -5.21
C THR A 177 -6.04 -2.72 -4.06
N LEU A 178 -5.45 -3.30 -3.01
CA LEU A 178 -4.83 -2.59 -1.90
C LEU A 178 -3.45 -3.19 -1.66
N THR A 179 -2.40 -2.43 -1.90
CA THR A 179 -1.02 -2.83 -1.65
C THR A 179 -0.49 -2.08 -0.43
N VAL A 180 0.15 -2.80 0.49
CA VAL A 180 0.86 -2.23 1.64
C VAL A 180 2.32 -2.67 1.60
N MET A 181 3.23 -1.72 1.76
CA MET A 181 4.67 -1.96 1.70
C MET A 181 5.35 -1.36 2.91
N GLU A 182 6.18 -2.14 3.60
CA GLU A 182 7.03 -1.60 4.65
C GLU A 182 8.19 -0.83 4.05
N VAL A 183 8.33 0.42 4.47
CA VAL A 183 9.50 1.27 4.18
C VAL A 183 10.36 1.28 5.43
N LEU A 184 11.51 0.60 5.36
CA LEU A 184 12.46 0.47 6.45
C LEU A 184 13.13 1.81 6.76
N ALA A 185 13.41 2.05 8.03
CA ALA A 185 14.08 3.26 8.51
C ALA A 185 15.59 3.26 8.19
#